data_85d2d0242df6ed99a86f2fcfc594b935
#
_entry.id   85d2d0242df6ed99a86f2fcfc594b935
#
_cell.length_a   1.000
_cell.length_b   1.000
_cell.length_c   1.000
_cell.angle_alpha   90.00
_cell.angle_beta   90.00
_cell.angle_gamma   90.00
#
_symmetry.space_group_name_H-M   'P 1'
#
loop_
_entity.id
_entity.type
_entity.pdbx_description
1 polymer ?
#
loop_
_entity_poly.entity_id
_entity_poly.type
_entity_poly.pdbx_seq_one_letter_code
_entity_poly.pdbx_strand_id
1 'polypeptide(L)'
;MDKRRLPIKGDVWKHFKGKRYIIVDIAEHTETQEKLVIYHRMSNNKIYARPVEMFMSEVDHEKYPNVTQKYRFELVGGVTTL
;
A
#
# COMPACT_ATOMS: atom_id res chain seq x y z
N MET A 1 -1.72 -17.27 3.25
CA MET A 1 -1.69 -16.51 2.00
C MET A 1 -2.70 -15.39 2.04
N ASP A 2 -2.33 -14.24 1.56
CA ASP A 2 -3.20 -13.09 1.57
C ASP A 2 -4.20 -13.20 0.43
N LYS A 3 -5.49 -13.11 0.75
CA LYS A 3 -6.52 -13.22 -0.28
C LYS A 3 -7.05 -11.87 -0.70
N ARG A 4 -6.48 -10.80 -0.22
CA ARG A 4 -6.93 -9.47 -0.61
C ARG A 4 -6.46 -9.20 -2.03
N ARG A 5 -7.19 -8.40 -2.77
CA ARG A 5 -6.71 -8.03 -4.08
C ARG A 5 -5.51 -7.10 -3.97
N LEU A 6 -4.66 -7.13 -4.95
CA LEU A 6 -3.49 -6.27 -4.98
C LEU A 6 -3.88 -4.83 -5.33
N PRO A 7 -3.03 -3.85 -4.97
CA PRO A 7 -3.30 -2.46 -5.33
C PRO A 7 -3.30 -2.27 -6.84
N ILE A 8 -4.16 -1.39 -7.30
CA ILE A 8 -4.17 -1.01 -8.71
C ILE A 8 -4.18 0.51 -8.80
N LYS A 9 -3.79 1.01 -9.96
CA LYS A 9 -3.69 2.44 -10.23
C LYS A 9 -4.97 3.14 -9.84
N GLY A 10 -4.85 4.22 -9.11
CA GLY A 10 -5.99 5.04 -8.69
C GLY A 10 -6.62 4.67 -7.37
N ASP A 11 -6.25 3.52 -6.79
CA ASP A 11 -6.78 3.13 -5.48
C ASP A 11 -6.31 4.08 -4.40
N VAL A 12 -7.10 4.16 -3.33
CA VAL A 12 -6.69 4.82 -2.09
C VAL A 12 -6.51 3.75 -1.03
N TRP A 13 -5.33 3.72 -0.42
CA TRP A 13 -5.01 2.76 0.65
C TRP A 13 -4.58 3.53 1.90
N LYS A 14 -4.95 3.02 3.08
CA LYS A 14 -4.65 3.66 4.35
C LYS A 14 -3.53 2.92 5.06
N HIS A 15 -2.47 3.63 5.42
CA HIS A 15 -1.39 3.08 6.22
C HIS A 15 -1.85 2.98 7.68
N PHE A 16 -1.34 2.01 8.42
CA PHE A 16 -1.76 1.80 9.81
C PHE A 16 -1.48 3.01 10.71
N LYS A 17 -0.59 3.91 10.31
CA LYS A 17 -0.34 5.12 11.07
C LYS A 17 -1.33 6.25 10.72
N GLY A 18 -2.30 5.97 9.88
CA GLY A 18 -3.42 6.88 9.62
C GLY A 18 -3.37 7.67 8.33
N LYS A 19 -2.22 7.71 7.65
CA LYS A 19 -2.12 8.47 6.41
C LYS A 19 -2.70 7.69 5.25
N ARG A 20 -3.23 8.40 4.28
CA ARG A 20 -3.80 7.78 3.09
C ARG A 20 -2.93 8.08 1.88
N TYR A 21 -2.90 7.12 0.97
CA TYR A 21 -2.02 7.17 -0.19
C TYR A 21 -2.79 6.77 -1.43
N ILE A 22 -2.44 7.36 -2.57
CA ILE A 22 -3.03 7.02 -3.86
C ILE A 22 -2.02 6.20 -4.63
N ILE A 23 -2.48 5.10 -5.23
CA ILE A 23 -1.62 4.23 -6.03
C ILE A 23 -1.39 4.87 -7.39
N VAL A 24 -0.13 5.11 -7.71
CA VAL A 24 0.23 5.69 -9.00
C VAL A 24 0.29 4.58 -10.04
N ASP A 25 0.94 3.48 -9.72
CA ASP A 25 1.06 2.35 -10.64
C ASP A 25 1.82 1.21 -9.95
N ILE A 26 1.95 0.09 -10.65
CA ILE A 26 2.80 -1.01 -10.24
C ILE A 26 3.96 -1.05 -11.24
N ALA A 27 5.18 -1.01 -10.75
CA ALA A 27 6.37 -1.01 -11.59
C ALA A 27 7.17 -2.27 -11.36
N GLU A 28 8.07 -2.59 -12.28
CA GLU A 28 8.95 -3.72 -12.13
C GLU A 28 10.37 -3.19 -11.90
N HIS A 29 11.05 -3.69 -10.89
CA HIS A 29 12.43 -3.32 -10.62
C HIS A 29 13.28 -3.88 -11.76
N THR A 30 14.07 -3.05 -12.40
CA THR A 30 14.75 -3.46 -13.62
C THR A 30 15.80 -4.53 -13.37
N GLU A 31 16.37 -4.60 -12.18
CA GLU A 31 17.41 -5.60 -11.92
C GLU A 31 16.89 -6.87 -11.29
N THR A 32 15.94 -6.80 -10.40
CA THR A 32 15.46 -7.98 -9.70
C THR A 32 14.15 -8.51 -10.24
N GLN A 33 13.49 -7.76 -11.11
CA GLN A 33 12.14 -8.03 -11.62
C GLN A 33 11.09 -8.07 -10.52
N GLU A 34 11.42 -7.57 -9.32
CA GLU A 34 10.46 -7.51 -8.23
C GLU A 34 9.40 -6.48 -8.57
N LYS A 35 8.16 -6.73 -8.19
CA LYS A 35 7.08 -5.76 -8.43
C LYS A 35 7.06 -4.74 -7.31
N LEU A 36 6.93 -3.48 -7.67
CA LEU A 36 6.92 -2.37 -6.72
C LEU A 36 5.61 -1.60 -6.84
N VAL A 37 5.02 -1.27 -5.69
CA VAL A 37 3.87 -0.38 -5.65
C VAL A 37 4.43 1.04 -5.64
N ILE A 38 4.01 1.85 -6.59
CA ILE A 38 4.39 3.26 -6.64
C ILE A 38 3.18 4.05 -6.14
N TYR A 39 3.38 4.84 -5.12
CA TYR A 39 2.25 5.53 -4.49
C TYR A 39 2.67 6.88 -3.93
N HIS A 40 1.72 7.77 -3.72
CA HIS A 40 2.03 9.06 -3.14
C HIS A 40 1.06 9.39 -2.02
N ARG A 41 1.52 10.20 -1.07
CA ARG A 41 0.69 10.63 0.03
C ARG A 41 -0.36 11.61 -0.47
N MET A 42 -1.59 11.50 0.02
CA MET A 42 -2.64 12.40 -0.41
C MET A 42 -2.40 13.83 0.03
N SER A 43 -1.73 14.03 1.17
CA SER A 43 -1.54 15.38 1.69
C SER A 43 -0.36 16.12 1.05
N ASN A 44 0.47 15.46 0.28
CA ASN A 44 1.54 16.11 -0.46
C ASN A 44 1.84 15.23 -1.67
N ASN A 45 2.73 15.62 -2.53
CA ASN A 45 2.98 14.88 -3.75
C ASN A 45 4.24 14.04 -3.69
N LYS A 46 4.68 13.70 -2.48
CA LYS A 46 5.87 12.86 -2.35
C LYS A 46 5.55 11.46 -2.83
N ILE A 47 6.38 10.92 -3.70
CA ILE A 47 6.15 9.62 -4.32
C ILE A 47 7.08 8.59 -3.70
N TYR A 48 6.53 7.42 -3.42
CA TYR A 48 7.25 6.33 -2.76
C TYR A 48 7.18 5.08 -3.62
N ALA A 49 8.11 4.16 -3.40
CA ALA A 49 8.10 2.84 -4.00
C ALA A 49 8.32 1.81 -2.91
N ARG A 50 7.54 0.75 -2.91
CA ARG A 50 7.67 -0.33 -1.91
C ARG A 50 7.39 -1.67 -2.60
N PRO A 51 8.18 -2.70 -2.33
CA PRO A 51 7.87 -4.03 -2.88
C PRO A 51 6.45 -4.45 -2.51
N VAL A 52 5.77 -5.09 -3.44
CA VAL A 52 4.38 -5.49 -3.23
C VAL A 52 4.23 -6.34 -1.97
N GLU A 53 5.14 -7.27 -1.72
CA GLU A 53 5.04 -8.12 -0.54
C GLU A 53 5.10 -7.29 0.75
N MET A 54 5.93 -6.27 0.80
CA MET A 54 6.01 -5.43 1.98
C MET A 54 4.78 -4.54 2.11
N PHE A 55 4.29 -4.03 0.98
CA PHE A 55 3.09 -3.18 0.98
C PHE A 55 1.90 -3.97 1.53
N MET A 56 1.81 -5.25 1.19
CA MET A 56 0.69 -6.10 1.59
C MET A 56 0.92 -6.80 2.92
N SER A 57 2.05 -6.58 3.59
CA SER A 57 2.39 -7.32 4.81
C SER A 57 1.54 -6.88 6.00
N GLU A 58 1.54 -7.70 7.03
CA GLU A 58 0.85 -7.35 8.26
C GLU A 58 1.64 -6.35 9.06
N VAL A 59 0.97 -5.60 9.91
CA VAL A 59 1.62 -4.71 10.86
C VAL A 59 2.43 -5.56 11.82
N ASP A 60 3.62 -5.09 12.20
CA ASP A 60 4.42 -5.73 13.21
C ASP A 60 3.80 -5.40 14.56
N HIS A 61 2.92 -6.27 15.04
CA HIS A 61 2.18 -6.02 16.27
C HIS A 61 3.05 -6.18 17.54
N GLU A 62 4.26 -6.71 17.41
CA GLU A 62 5.18 -6.70 18.53
C GLU A 62 5.74 -5.30 18.71
N LYS A 63 6.02 -4.59 17.61
CA LYS A 63 6.52 -3.23 17.69
C LYS A 63 5.39 -2.25 17.92
N TYR A 64 4.20 -2.53 17.42
CA TYR A 64 3.06 -1.63 17.52
C TYR A 64 1.86 -2.37 18.14
N PRO A 65 1.95 -2.72 19.43
CA PRO A 65 0.92 -3.57 20.05
C PRO A 65 -0.47 -2.94 20.16
N ASN A 66 -0.54 -1.61 20.09
CA ASN A 66 -1.84 -0.93 20.22
C ASN A 66 -2.51 -0.66 18.89
N VAL A 67 -1.89 -1.04 17.78
CA VAL A 67 -2.50 -0.83 16.47
C VAL A 67 -3.52 -1.93 16.24
N THR A 68 -4.74 -1.53 15.89
CA THR A 68 -5.81 -2.50 15.63
C THR A 68 -5.87 -2.93 14.19
N GLN A 69 -5.35 -2.14 13.25
CA GLN A 69 -5.33 -2.49 11.84
C GLN A 69 -4.41 -3.68 11.63
N LYS A 70 -4.88 -4.71 10.92
CA LYS A 70 -4.11 -5.92 10.74
C LYS A 70 -2.96 -5.74 9.75
N TYR A 71 -3.22 -5.09 8.64
CA TYR A 71 -2.24 -4.98 7.58
C TYR A 71 -1.61 -3.59 7.53
N ARG A 72 -0.38 -3.53 7.03
CA ARG A 72 0.36 -2.27 6.90
C ARG A 72 -0.46 -1.24 6.12
N PHE A 73 -1.08 -1.68 5.02
CA PHE A 73 -1.98 -0.86 4.24
C PHE A 73 -3.28 -1.61 4.02
N GLU A 74 -4.40 -0.91 4.04
CA GLU A 74 -5.71 -1.51 3.76
C GLU A 74 -6.46 -0.63 2.77
N LEU A 75 -7.18 -1.26 1.85
CA LEU A 75 -7.91 -0.56 0.80
C LEU A 75 -9.02 0.28 1.40
N VAL A 76 -9.04 1.55 1.05
CA VAL A 76 -10.12 2.44 1.45
C VAL A 76 -11.14 2.50 0.32
N GLY A 77 -10.70 2.66 -0.93
CA GLY A 77 -11.59 2.70 -2.08
C GLY A 77 -10.82 2.74 -3.38
N GLY A 78 -11.49 2.44 -4.46
CA GLY A 78 -10.91 2.44 -5.79
C GLY A 78 -11.54 3.50 -6.62
N VAL A 79 -10.93 3.76 -7.76
CA VAL A 79 -11.44 4.71 -8.53
C VAL A 79 -12.55 4.26 -9.27
N THR A 80 -12.86 3.16 -9.35
CA THR A 80 -13.80 2.66 -10.08
C THR A 80 -14.96 2.90 -9.73
N THR A 81 -15.52 3.04 -9.43
CA THR A 81 -16.62 3.34 -8.96
C THR A 81 -17.56 3.36 -9.85
N LEU A 82 -17.96 3.20 -10.23
CA LEU A 82 -19.01 3.33 -10.86
C LEU A 82 -19.24 2.99 -11.83
#